data_d1115d2c9dd976413016b384713f0f8a
#
_entry.id   d1115d2c9dd976413016b384713f0f8a
#
_cell.length_a   1.000
_cell.length_b   1.000
_cell.length_c   1.000
_cell.angle_alpha   90.00
_cell.angle_beta   90.00
_cell.angle_gamma   90.00
#
_symmetry.space_group_name_H-M   'P 1'
#
loop_
_entity.id
_entity.type
_entity.pdbx_description
1 polymer ?
#
loop_
_entity_poly.entity_id
_entity_poly.type
_entity_poly.pdbx_seq_one_letter_code
_entity_poly.pdbx_strand_id
1 'polypeptide(L)'
;MQARRKARSRVQSRHEVVERLQAALPTLRERYGVRRLALYGSFAEERPHTRSDVDLVVELERPLGWDFVAMTHFLEQLLGRRVDITTFECLQRAAETPHKRPIVESVYRSLQDVETHPSNAQTTDGTVAYGFRRV
;
A
#
# COMPACT_ATOMS: atom_id res chain seq x y z
N MET A 1 -8.72 1.15 29.28
CA MET A 1 -8.38 1.18 28.98
C MET A 1 -8.10 0.99 28.23
N GLN A 2 -7.95 0.98 27.83
CA GLN A 2 -7.56 0.81 27.11
C GLN A 2 -6.78 1.07 26.70
N ALA A 3 -6.49 1.21 26.91
CA ALA A 3 -5.69 1.57 26.68
C ALA A 3 -4.78 1.02 26.15
N ARG A 4 -4.64 0.27 26.08
CA ARG A 4 -3.79 -0.30 25.58
C ARG A 4 -3.94 -0.31 24.39
N ARG A 5 -3.43 0.09 23.68
CA ARG A 5 -3.53 0.15 22.52
C ARG A 5 -2.68 -0.83 22.00
N LYS A 6 -2.94 -1.95 21.82
CA LYS A 6 -2.20 -2.91 21.21
C LYS A 6 -2.38 -2.91 19.79
N ALA A 7 -1.53 -3.44 19.01
CA ALA A 7 -1.69 -3.61 17.58
C ALA A 7 -2.96 -4.40 17.37
N ARG A 8 -3.65 -4.17 16.31
CA ARG A 8 -4.82 -4.92 16.02
C ARG A 8 -4.44 -6.34 15.66
N SER A 9 -5.40 -7.22 15.62
CA SER A 9 -5.13 -8.58 15.24
C SER A 9 -4.55 -8.60 13.83
N ARG A 10 -3.72 -9.58 13.57
CA ARG A 10 -3.04 -9.67 12.27
C ARG A 10 -4.02 -9.93 11.16
N VAL A 11 -3.85 -9.20 10.06
CA VAL A 11 -4.67 -9.47 8.89
C VAL A 11 -4.29 -10.83 8.33
N GLN A 12 -5.26 -11.53 7.79
CA GLN A 12 -5.04 -12.85 7.26
C GLN A 12 -5.43 -12.99 5.81
N SER A 13 -5.97 -11.98 5.20
CA SER A 13 -6.41 -12.07 3.82
C SER A 13 -6.27 -10.74 3.11
N ARG A 14 -6.31 -10.80 1.79
CA ARG A 14 -6.30 -9.58 1.00
C ARG A 14 -7.47 -8.68 1.37
N HIS A 15 -8.63 -9.29 1.56
CA HIS A 15 -9.83 -8.51 1.88
C HIS A 15 -9.63 -7.72 3.19
N GLU A 16 -9.07 -8.35 4.21
CA GLU A 16 -8.84 -7.65 5.46
C GLU A 16 -7.85 -6.52 5.31
N VAL A 17 -6.79 -6.75 4.55
CA VAL A 17 -5.79 -5.71 4.34
C VAL A 17 -6.43 -4.53 3.64
N VAL A 18 -7.14 -4.79 2.56
CA VAL A 18 -7.74 -3.73 1.77
C VAL A 18 -8.75 -2.95 2.60
N GLU A 19 -9.58 -3.65 3.36
CA GLU A 19 -10.55 -2.98 4.18
C GLU A 19 -9.93 -2.04 5.18
N ARG A 20 -8.90 -2.49 5.88
CA ARG A 20 -8.26 -1.64 6.87
C ARG A 20 -7.53 -0.46 6.22
N LEU A 21 -6.92 -0.70 5.07
CA LEU A 21 -6.23 0.37 4.37
C LEU A 21 -7.21 1.41 3.84
N GLN A 22 -8.36 0.95 3.34
CA GLN A 22 -9.37 1.89 2.88
C GLN A 22 -9.84 2.79 4.03
N ALA A 23 -10.02 2.21 5.19
CA ALA A 23 -10.46 3.00 6.34
C ALA A 23 -9.38 4.00 6.76
N ALA A 24 -8.13 3.70 6.51
CA ALA A 24 -7.03 4.56 6.92
C ALA A 24 -6.64 5.58 5.85
N LEU A 25 -7.18 5.48 4.64
CA LEU A 25 -6.77 6.39 3.57
C LEU A 25 -6.91 7.86 3.92
N PRO A 26 -8.01 8.31 4.55
CA PRO A 26 -8.09 9.72 4.89
C PRO A 26 -6.93 10.18 5.79
N THR A 27 -6.58 9.36 6.77
CA THR A 27 -5.47 9.67 7.66
C THR A 27 -4.15 9.69 6.89
N LEU A 28 -3.96 8.72 6.02
CA LEU A 28 -2.73 8.65 5.24
C LEU A 28 -2.59 9.86 4.33
N ARG A 29 -3.68 10.31 3.75
CA ARG A 29 -3.64 11.47 2.91
C ARG A 29 -3.36 12.73 3.70
N GLU A 30 -4.10 12.91 4.78
CA GLU A 30 -3.95 14.10 5.56
C GLU A 30 -2.64 14.19 6.32
N ARG A 31 -2.24 13.17 6.98
CA ARG A 31 -1.04 13.24 7.79
C ARG A 31 0.24 13.01 7.02
N TYR A 32 0.20 12.16 6.03
CA TYR A 32 1.43 11.75 5.37
C TYR A 32 1.50 12.11 3.89
N GLY A 33 0.46 12.73 3.37
CA GLY A 33 0.49 13.15 1.98
C GLY A 33 0.47 12.02 0.97
N VAL A 34 -0.13 10.90 1.34
CA VAL A 34 -0.21 9.76 0.43
C VAL A 34 -1.21 10.08 -0.67
N ARG A 35 -0.77 10.06 -1.93
CA ARG A 35 -1.66 10.28 -3.03
C ARG A 35 -2.20 8.98 -3.60
N ARG A 36 -1.41 7.94 -3.56
CA ARG A 36 -1.79 6.67 -4.13
C ARG A 36 -1.21 5.58 -3.27
N LEU A 37 -1.97 4.52 -3.04
CA LEU A 37 -1.55 3.41 -2.23
C LEU A 37 -1.95 2.14 -2.95
N ALA A 38 -1.05 1.20 -3.04
CA ALA A 38 -1.35 -0.07 -3.68
C ALA A 38 -0.71 -1.21 -2.91
N LEU A 39 -1.34 -2.36 -2.99
CA LEU A 39 -0.87 -3.59 -2.36
C LEU A 39 -0.24 -4.46 -3.44
N TYR A 40 0.84 -5.16 -3.11
CA TYR A 40 1.39 -6.13 -4.04
C TYR A 40 1.91 -7.32 -3.25
N GLY A 41 2.44 -8.30 -3.94
CA GLY A 41 3.04 -9.45 -3.29
C GLY A 41 2.04 -10.48 -2.82
N SER A 42 2.40 -11.23 -1.80
CA SER A 42 1.62 -12.40 -1.40
C SER A 42 0.20 -12.08 -0.99
N PHE A 43 -0.01 -10.97 -0.28
CA PHE A 43 -1.38 -10.63 0.10
C PHE A 43 -2.21 -10.21 -1.11
N ALA A 44 -1.62 -9.48 -2.06
CA ALA A 44 -2.36 -9.10 -3.26
C ALA A 44 -2.71 -10.32 -4.09
N GLU A 45 -1.86 -11.32 -4.08
CA GLU A 45 -2.11 -12.53 -4.83
C GLU A 45 -2.91 -13.55 -4.07
N GLU A 46 -3.32 -13.22 -2.86
CA GLU A 46 -4.11 -14.10 -2.02
C GLU A 46 -3.39 -15.38 -1.66
N ARG A 47 -2.08 -15.28 -1.48
CA ARG A 47 -1.28 -16.42 -1.06
C ARG A 47 -0.43 -16.09 0.16
N PRO A 48 -1.00 -15.43 1.17
CA PRO A 48 -0.20 -15.10 2.34
C PRO A 48 -0.02 -16.33 3.22
N HIS A 49 1.05 -16.30 3.99
CA HIS A 49 1.22 -17.31 5.01
C HIS A 49 1.50 -16.61 6.33
N THR A 50 1.66 -17.38 7.39
CA THR A 50 1.66 -16.80 8.72
C THR A 50 2.73 -15.76 8.92
N ARG A 51 3.82 -15.82 8.20
CA ARG A 51 4.88 -14.83 8.35
C ARG A 51 4.97 -13.84 7.23
N SER A 52 3.97 -13.79 6.36
CA SER A 52 4.02 -12.85 5.25
C SER A 52 4.02 -11.41 5.73
N ASP A 53 4.86 -10.59 5.12
CA ASP A 53 4.81 -9.16 5.34
C ASP A 53 3.74 -8.61 4.40
N VAL A 54 3.27 -7.41 4.70
CA VAL A 54 2.36 -6.74 3.79
C VAL A 54 3.20 -5.79 2.95
N ASP A 55 3.15 -5.94 1.65
CA ASP A 55 3.97 -5.15 0.74
C ASP A 55 3.13 -4.06 0.09
N LEU A 56 3.57 -2.82 0.26
CA LEU A 56 2.81 -1.67 -0.22
C LEU A 56 3.67 -0.77 -1.09
N VAL A 57 3.02 -0.12 -2.05
CA VAL A 57 3.65 0.91 -2.87
C VAL A 57 2.85 2.17 -2.66
N VAL A 58 3.53 3.30 -2.44
CA VAL A 58 2.85 4.57 -2.25
C VAL A 58 3.38 5.62 -3.20
N GLU A 59 2.52 6.59 -3.50
CA GLU A 59 2.94 7.80 -4.15
C GLU A 59 2.71 8.91 -3.14
N LEU A 60 3.72 9.73 -2.90
CA LEU A 60 3.65 10.78 -1.88
C LEU A 60 3.67 12.15 -2.52
N GLU A 61 2.98 13.11 -1.89
CA GLU A 61 3.01 14.48 -2.38
C GLU A 61 4.36 15.12 -2.16
N ARG A 62 5.05 14.69 -1.14
CA ARG A 62 6.34 15.27 -0.80
C ARG A 62 7.17 14.24 -0.07
N PRO A 63 8.48 14.42 -0.03
CA PRO A 63 9.32 13.51 0.75
C PRO A 63 8.94 13.62 2.23
N LEU A 64 8.95 12.53 2.94
CA LEU A 64 8.51 12.53 4.33
C LEU A 64 9.64 12.54 5.35
N GLY A 65 10.81 12.12 4.99
CA GLY A 65 11.88 12.05 5.98
C GLY A 65 11.48 11.12 7.12
N TRP A 66 11.60 11.61 8.35
CA TRP A 66 11.27 10.78 9.51
C TRP A 66 9.81 10.40 9.56
N ASP A 67 8.95 11.17 8.94
CA ASP A 67 7.54 10.82 8.91
C ASP A 67 7.29 9.53 8.14
N PHE A 68 8.23 9.13 7.28
CA PHE A 68 8.09 7.86 6.59
C PHE A 68 8.15 6.71 7.60
N VAL A 69 9.03 6.83 8.60
CA VAL A 69 9.12 5.82 9.64
C VAL A 69 7.84 5.80 10.45
N ALA A 70 7.30 6.97 10.76
CA ALA A 70 6.07 7.05 11.53
C ALA A 70 4.90 6.43 10.75
N MET A 71 4.86 6.66 9.44
CA MET A 71 3.82 6.10 8.61
C MET A 71 3.92 4.59 8.57
N THR A 72 5.13 4.06 8.44
CA THR A 72 5.34 2.63 8.43
C THR A 72 4.86 2.02 9.75
N HIS A 73 5.23 2.65 10.85
CA HIS A 73 4.82 2.15 12.16
C HIS A 73 3.29 2.18 12.31
N PHE A 74 2.67 3.26 11.85
CA PHE A 74 1.23 3.38 11.89
C PHE A 74 0.58 2.22 11.13
N LEU A 75 1.10 1.91 9.95
CA LEU A 75 0.55 0.84 9.14
C LEU A 75 0.79 -0.53 9.75
N GLU A 76 1.94 -0.71 10.40
CA GLU A 76 2.20 -1.98 11.07
C GLU A 76 1.24 -2.21 12.23
N GLN A 77 0.94 -1.15 12.96
CA GLN A 77 -0.01 -1.27 14.05
C GLN A 77 -1.41 -1.54 13.52
N LEU A 78 -1.74 -0.92 12.41
CA LEU A 78 -3.05 -1.09 11.81
C LEU A 78 -3.27 -2.51 11.33
N LEU A 79 -2.26 -3.09 10.71
CA LEU A 79 -2.41 -4.40 10.07
C LEU A 79 -1.95 -5.57 10.93
N GLY A 80 -1.23 -5.29 11.99
CA GLY A 80 -0.74 -6.34 12.86
C GLY A 80 0.35 -7.19 12.23
N ARG A 81 1.04 -6.66 11.21
CA ARG A 81 2.12 -7.35 10.52
C ARG A 81 3.19 -6.36 10.14
N ARG A 82 4.35 -6.87 9.82
CA ARG A 82 5.40 -6.02 9.30
C ARG A 82 4.97 -5.53 7.94
N VAL A 83 5.34 -4.30 7.63
CA VAL A 83 4.96 -3.68 6.38
C VAL A 83 6.22 -3.25 5.66
N ASP A 84 6.30 -3.59 4.39
CA ASP A 84 7.41 -3.21 3.54
C ASP A 84 6.86 -2.21 2.53
N ILE A 85 7.32 -0.97 2.61
CA ILE A 85 6.78 0.10 1.77
C ILE A 85 7.82 0.60 0.81
N THR A 86 7.46 0.68 -0.45
CA THR A 86 8.30 1.35 -1.43
C THR A 86 7.46 2.40 -2.12
N THR A 87 8.07 3.24 -2.94
CA THR A 87 7.34 4.27 -3.65
C THR A 87 7.30 3.95 -5.13
N PHE A 88 6.30 4.51 -5.82
CA PHE A 88 6.23 4.31 -7.26
C PHE A 88 7.45 4.91 -7.94
N GLU A 89 7.99 5.99 -7.37
CA GLU A 89 9.18 6.59 -7.93
C GLU A 89 10.38 5.63 -7.83
N CYS A 90 10.53 4.94 -6.72
CA CYS A 90 11.60 3.96 -6.58
C CYS A 90 11.43 2.82 -7.57
N LEU A 91 10.20 2.39 -7.81
CA LEU A 91 9.96 1.33 -8.77
C LEU A 91 10.33 1.79 -10.17
N GLN A 92 10.00 3.04 -10.51
CA GLN A 92 10.33 3.54 -11.82
C GLN A 92 11.84 3.59 -12.03
N ARG A 93 12.57 4.01 -11.00
CA ARG A 93 14.01 4.02 -11.12
C ARG A 93 14.58 2.63 -11.23
N ALA A 94 14.05 1.69 -10.44
CA ALA A 94 14.54 0.32 -10.50
C ALA A 94 14.29 -0.29 -11.87
N ALA A 95 13.20 0.10 -12.54
CA ALA A 95 12.89 -0.44 -13.85
C ALA A 95 13.92 -0.05 -14.90
N GLU A 96 14.69 0.99 -14.64
CA GLU A 96 15.72 1.41 -15.57
C GLU A 96 16.96 0.55 -15.46
N THR A 97 17.06 -0.29 -14.45
CA THR A 97 18.19 -1.17 -14.25
C THR A 97 17.81 -2.54 -14.78
N PRO A 98 18.46 -3.03 -15.82
CA PRO A 98 18.03 -4.27 -16.49
C PRO A 98 17.84 -5.46 -15.54
N HIS A 99 18.75 -5.67 -14.63
CA HIS A 99 18.63 -6.85 -13.77
C HIS A 99 17.56 -6.71 -12.71
N LYS A 100 17.05 -5.50 -12.49
CA LYS A 100 15.95 -5.31 -11.53
C LYS A 100 14.60 -5.27 -12.20
N ARG A 101 14.59 -5.15 -13.53
CA ARG A 101 13.34 -5.04 -14.25
C ARG A 101 12.38 -6.19 -14.03
N PRO A 102 12.84 -7.45 -13.98
CA PRO A 102 11.89 -8.55 -13.73
C PRO A 102 11.21 -8.44 -12.39
N ILE A 103 11.91 -7.91 -11.38
CA ILE A 103 11.31 -7.74 -10.07
C ILE A 103 10.23 -6.68 -10.13
N VAL A 104 10.51 -5.56 -10.80
CA VAL A 104 9.54 -4.49 -10.94
C VAL A 104 8.31 -4.99 -11.68
N GLU A 105 8.52 -5.76 -12.74
CA GLU A 105 7.41 -6.30 -13.51
C GLU A 105 6.56 -7.22 -12.65
N SER A 106 7.20 -7.98 -11.78
CA SER A 106 6.48 -8.85 -10.88
C SER A 106 5.60 -8.05 -9.92
N VAL A 107 6.14 -6.93 -9.42
CA VAL A 107 5.36 -6.07 -8.53
C VAL A 107 4.13 -5.55 -9.26
N TYR A 108 4.30 -5.05 -10.48
CA TYR A 108 3.16 -4.51 -11.22
C TYR A 108 2.14 -5.57 -11.58
N ARG A 109 2.57 -6.80 -11.78
CA ARG A 109 1.63 -7.85 -12.11
C ARG A 109 0.67 -8.15 -10.97
N SER A 110 1.12 -8.04 -9.72
CA SER A 110 0.26 -8.32 -8.60
C SER A 110 -0.38 -7.07 -8.01
N LEU A 111 -0.08 -5.90 -8.56
CA LEU A 111 -0.49 -4.65 -7.96
C LEU A 111 -2.00 -4.48 -7.87
N GLN A 112 -2.46 -4.07 -6.72
CA GLN A 112 -3.87 -3.79 -6.55
C GLN A 112 -4.01 -2.46 -5.83
N ASP A 113 -4.58 -1.46 -6.49
CA ASP A 113 -4.78 -0.16 -5.88
C ASP A 113 -5.78 -0.24 -4.74
N VAL A 114 -5.50 0.51 -3.69
CA VAL A 114 -6.42 0.65 -2.59
C VAL A 114 -7.09 1.99 -2.78
N GLU A 115 -8.41 1.98 -2.98
CA GLU A 115 -9.13 3.19 -3.25
C GLU A 115 -10.12 3.50 -2.17
N THR A 116 -10.64 4.70 -2.19
CA THR A 116 -11.61 5.08 -1.19
C THR A 116 -12.79 4.15 -1.26
N HIS A 117 -13.58 4.20 -0.22
CA HIS A 117 -14.71 3.32 -0.13
C HIS A 117 -15.52 3.37 -1.41
N PRO A 118 -16.02 2.25 -1.85
CA PRO A 118 -16.77 2.16 -3.10
C PRO A 118 -17.83 3.22 -3.31
N SER A 119 -18.42 3.68 -2.25
CA SER A 119 -19.47 4.67 -2.46
C SER A 119 -18.92 5.94 -3.05
N ASN A 120 -17.61 6.14 -3.01
CA ASN A 120 -17.12 7.33 -3.58
C ASN A 120 -16.39 7.03 -4.80
N ALA A 121 -16.14 5.82 -5.04
CA ALA A 121 -15.33 5.51 -6.14
C ALA A 121 -15.89 5.73 -7.45
N GLN A 122 -17.07 5.77 -7.56
CA GLN A 122 -17.57 5.90 -8.80
C GLN A 122 -17.02 6.90 -9.57
N THR A 123 -16.51 7.70 -9.10
CA THR A 123 -16.12 8.72 -9.86
C THR A 123 -15.07 8.40 -10.64
N THR A 124 -14.55 7.94 -10.66
CA THR A 124 -13.55 7.81 -11.38
C THR A 124 -13.39 7.30 -12.27
N ASP A 125 -13.70 6.94 -12.45
CA ASP A 125 -13.56 6.52 -13.37
C ASP A 125 -12.39 6.02 -13.41
N GLY A 126 -12.19 5.58 -12.80
CA GLY A 126 -11.09 5.02 -12.72
C GLY A 126 -10.33 5.18 -13.74
N THR A 127 -10.63 5.35 -14.54
CA THR A 127 -10.01 5.51 -15.58
C THR A 127 -8.86 5.97 -15.36
N VAL A 128 -8.92 6.67 -14.81
CA VAL A 128 -7.92 7.28 -14.58
C VAL A 128 -7.00 6.42 -14.19
N ALA A 129 -7.46 5.66 -13.55
CA ALA A 129 -6.59 4.85 -13.09
C ALA A 129 -5.75 4.34 -14.06
N TYR A 130 -6.10 4.17 -15.03
CA TYR A 130 -5.35 3.57 -15.87
C TYR A 130 -4.51 4.23 -16.52
N GLY A 131 -4.81 5.14 -16.35
CA GLY A 131 -4.06 5.81 -17.10
C GLY A 131 -2.74 5.37 -16.77
N PHE A 132 -2.51 5.15 -15.78
CA PHE A 132 -1.28 4.96 -15.49
C PHE A 132 -0.77 3.74 -15.91
N ARG A 133 -1.49 2.92 -16.13
CA ARG A 133 -1.02 1.80 -16.44
C ARG A 133 -0.29 1.84 -17.56
N ARG A 134 -0.40 2.60 -18.28
CA ARG A 134 0.17 2.55 -19.40
C ARG A 134 1.47 2.86 -19.19
N VAL A 135 1.74 2.98 -18.35
CA VAL A 135 2.94 3.40 -18.27
C VAL A 135 3.81 2.57 -18.31
#